data_5c3b236051a34c09c65a12d91627a722
#
_entry.id   5c3b236051a34c09c65a12d91627a722
#
_cell.length_a   1.000
_cell.length_b   1.000
_cell.length_c   1.000
_cell.angle_alpha   90.00
_cell.angle_beta   90.00
_cell.angle_gamma   90.00
#
_symmetry.space_group_name_H-M   'P 1'
#
loop_
_entity.id
_entity.type
_entity.pdbx_description
1 polymer ?
#
loop_
_entity_poly.entity_id
_entity_poly.type
_entity_poly.pdbx_seq_one_letter_code
_entity_poly.pdbx_strand_id
1 'polypeptide(L)'
;PPPPPPPPPLFFSTHNPQSPILSGLVGSEMCIRDRSIAKLFIAGIIPGIMIALIFMSYVIVWSLINKQSMPVSLETFSFLEKIKKSKQLMPVILLILAVIGSIYTGIATATEAASLGVVGALILSYLQKSLTKETFKASLLGATKTSCMIAFILAGATFLSLAMGFTGLPRNLAIWIQGMELSPYVLIFVLMVFYIILGMFLDGISAVVLTMAIIEPMIRQAGFDMIWFGIFLVVVVEMAQITPPVGFNLFVLQGMAGKDMGFIARSAFPLFLLMVLATIIIIIFPEIVMWLPDQMIKKIN
;
A
#
# COMPACT_ATOMS: atom_id res chain seq x y z
N PRO A 1 32.01 -14.49 63.32
CA PRO A 1 31.91 -14.69 61.88
C PRO A 1 32.65 -13.57 61.17
N PRO A 2 33.38 -13.86 60.07
CA PRO A 2 34.04 -12.82 59.29
C PRO A 2 33.00 -11.89 58.64
N PRO A 3 33.33 -10.58 58.43
CA PRO A 3 32.42 -9.65 57.80
C PRO A 3 32.14 -10.07 56.34
N PRO A 4 30.94 -9.76 55.82
CA PRO A 4 30.57 -10.11 54.44
C PRO A 4 31.50 -9.39 53.45
N PRO A 5 31.84 -10.00 52.30
CA PRO A 5 32.66 -9.39 51.30
C PRO A 5 31.99 -8.10 50.73
N PRO A 6 32.77 -7.08 50.37
CA PRO A 6 32.24 -5.86 49.80
C PRO A 6 31.54 -6.15 48.49
N PRO A 7 30.46 -5.39 48.16
CA PRO A 7 29.73 -5.54 46.88
C PRO A 7 30.71 -5.24 45.72
N PRO A 8 30.54 -5.94 44.59
CA PRO A 8 31.38 -5.71 43.41
C PRO A 8 31.23 -4.26 42.95
N PRO A 9 32.33 -3.63 42.47
CA PRO A 9 32.28 -2.27 41.98
C PRO A 9 31.29 -2.18 40.79
N LEU A 10 30.40 -1.19 40.85
CA LEU A 10 29.55 -0.82 39.72
C LEU A 10 30.50 -0.37 38.59
N PHE A 11 30.72 -1.23 37.63
CA PHE A 11 31.39 -0.90 36.40
C PHE A 11 30.53 0.11 35.62
N PHE A 12 30.71 1.39 35.91
CA PHE A 12 30.45 2.42 34.91
C PHE A 12 31.61 2.35 33.91
N SER A 13 31.44 1.46 32.94
CA SER A 13 32.31 1.44 31.78
C SER A 13 31.97 2.68 30.93
N THR A 14 32.82 3.69 31.03
CA THR A 14 32.91 4.78 30.06
C THR A 14 33.55 4.23 28.78
N HIS A 15 32.92 3.28 28.14
CA HIS A 15 33.28 2.80 26.82
C HIS A 15 32.26 3.28 25.78
N ASN A 16 32.79 4.11 24.91
CA ASN A 16 32.35 4.51 23.58
C ASN A 16 31.20 3.68 23.03
N PRO A 17 30.00 4.24 22.80
CA PRO A 17 28.78 3.49 22.43
C PRO A 17 28.75 3.04 20.97
N GLN A 18 29.86 2.94 20.30
CA GLN A 18 29.96 2.33 18.98
C GLN A 18 30.56 0.93 19.08
N SER A 19 29.86 0.03 19.77
CA SER A 19 30.19 -1.38 19.64
C SER A 19 29.81 -1.87 18.23
N PRO A 20 30.71 -2.64 17.57
CA PRO A 20 30.40 -3.22 16.24
C PRO A 20 29.14 -4.10 16.24
N ILE A 21 28.73 -4.58 17.42
CA ILE A 21 27.50 -5.37 17.62
C ILE A 21 26.24 -4.52 17.42
N LEU A 22 26.21 -3.25 17.85
CA LEU A 22 25.04 -2.39 17.69
C LEU A 22 24.88 -1.94 16.25
N SER A 23 25.96 -1.64 15.53
CA SER A 23 25.93 -1.31 14.10
C SER A 23 25.55 -2.51 13.23
N GLY A 24 25.94 -3.72 13.63
CA GLY A 24 25.54 -4.96 12.95
C GLY A 24 24.06 -5.28 13.13
N LEU A 25 23.52 -5.09 14.33
CA LEU A 25 22.09 -5.29 14.61
C LEU A 25 21.21 -4.26 13.88
N VAL A 26 21.57 -2.99 13.93
CA VAL A 26 20.83 -1.93 13.21
C VAL A 26 20.89 -2.14 11.70
N GLY A 27 22.04 -2.55 11.16
CA GLY A 27 22.18 -2.86 9.73
C GLY A 27 21.38 -4.09 9.31
N SER A 28 21.32 -5.14 10.12
CA SER A 28 20.53 -6.35 9.83
C SER A 28 19.01 -6.08 9.90
N GLU A 29 18.55 -5.30 10.88
CA GLU A 29 17.13 -4.92 10.97
C GLU A 29 16.71 -4.04 9.79
N MET A 30 17.53 -3.09 9.35
CA MET A 30 17.27 -2.30 8.14
C MET A 30 17.22 -3.19 6.90
N CYS A 31 18.15 -4.09 6.71
CA CYS A 31 18.14 -5.02 5.56
C CYS A 31 16.91 -5.94 5.55
N ILE A 32 16.45 -6.41 6.72
CA ILE A 32 15.26 -7.25 6.84
C ILE A 32 14.00 -6.42 6.50
N ARG A 33 13.92 -5.19 6.96
CA ARG A 33 12.81 -4.27 6.71
C ARG A 33 12.70 -3.90 5.23
N ASP A 34 13.81 -3.56 4.60
CA ASP A 34 13.85 -3.21 3.17
C ASP A 34 13.49 -4.40 2.28
N ARG A 35 13.90 -5.61 2.63
CA ARG A 35 13.47 -6.85 1.94
C ARG A 35 11.97 -7.09 2.06
N SER A 36 11.37 -6.78 3.21
CA SER A 36 9.92 -6.93 3.41
C SER A 36 9.14 -5.96 2.53
N ILE A 37 9.58 -4.72 2.39
CA ILE A 37 8.97 -3.71 1.52
C ILE A 37 9.07 -4.12 0.05
N ALA A 38 10.26 -4.55 -0.41
CA ALA A 38 10.45 -5.04 -1.77
C ALA A 38 9.53 -6.24 -2.09
N LYS A 39 9.42 -7.19 -1.16
CA LYS A 39 8.50 -8.34 -1.31
C LYS A 39 7.05 -7.92 -1.43
N LEU A 40 6.62 -6.91 -0.67
CA LEU A 40 5.25 -6.39 -0.72
C LEU A 40 4.95 -5.76 -2.08
N PHE A 41 5.86 -4.94 -2.62
CA PHE A 41 5.72 -4.37 -3.97
C PHE A 41 5.59 -5.45 -5.04
N ILE A 42 6.41 -6.50 -4.95
CA ILE A 42 6.41 -7.61 -5.90
C ILE A 42 5.14 -8.44 -5.76
N ALA A 43 4.69 -8.70 -4.54
CA ALA A 43 3.44 -9.41 -4.26
C ALA A 43 2.22 -8.74 -4.89
N GLY A 44 2.24 -7.41 -5.03
CA GLY A 44 1.17 -6.63 -5.66
C GLY A 44 1.10 -6.71 -7.17
N ILE A 45 2.15 -7.18 -7.88
CA ILE A 45 2.20 -7.14 -9.35
C ILE A 45 1.11 -8.03 -9.97
N ILE A 46 1.03 -9.30 -9.59
CA ILE A 46 0.06 -10.25 -10.17
C ILE A 46 -1.38 -9.86 -9.82
N PRO A 47 -1.73 -9.58 -8.54
CA PRO A 47 -3.05 -9.06 -8.19
C PRO A 47 -3.40 -7.77 -8.92
N GLY A 48 -2.44 -6.84 -9.07
CA GLY A 48 -2.65 -5.58 -9.79
C GLY A 48 -2.97 -5.79 -11.27
N ILE A 49 -2.24 -6.68 -11.96
CA ILE A 49 -2.52 -7.06 -13.34
C ILE A 49 -3.90 -7.74 -13.44
N MET A 50 -4.24 -8.64 -12.52
CA MET A 50 -5.53 -9.30 -12.46
C MET A 50 -6.68 -8.30 -12.35
N ILE A 51 -6.60 -7.34 -11.43
CA ILE A 51 -7.61 -6.29 -11.25
C ILE A 51 -7.72 -5.43 -12.50
N ALA A 52 -6.60 -5.02 -13.09
CA ALA A 52 -6.59 -4.25 -14.33
C ALA A 52 -7.28 -5.00 -15.48
N LEU A 53 -7.02 -6.29 -15.63
CA LEU A 53 -7.67 -7.12 -16.65
C LEU A 53 -9.17 -7.28 -16.40
N ILE A 54 -9.59 -7.45 -15.15
CA ILE A 54 -11.01 -7.50 -14.76
C ILE A 54 -11.71 -6.19 -15.14
N PHE A 55 -11.13 -5.04 -14.81
CA PHE A 55 -11.70 -3.73 -15.14
C PHE A 55 -11.74 -3.48 -16.65
N MET A 56 -10.66 -3.81 -17.36
CA MET A 56 -10.63 -3.68 -18.83
C MET A 56 -11.69 -4.56 -19.49
N SER A 57 -11.82 -5.81 -19.04
CA SER A 57 -12.83 -6.74 -19.57
C SER A 57 -14.24 -6.19 -19.35
N TYR A 58 -14.52 -5.67 -18.16
CA TYR A 58 -15.80 -5.03 -17.86
C TYR A 58 -16.09 -3.84 -18.81
N VAL A 59 -15.13 -2.94 -18.97
CA VAL A 59 -15.30 -1.75 -19.83
C VAL A 59 -15.54 -2.17 -21.29
N ILE A 60 -14.80 -3.18 -21.78
CA ILE A 60 -14.99 -3.70 -23.14
C ILE A 60 -16.38 -4.31 -23.30
N VAL A 61 -16.80 -5.19 -22.39
CA VAL A 61 -18.12 -5.83 -22.44
C VAL A 61 -19.23 -4.79 -22.34
N TRP A 62 -19.13 -3.86 -21.40
CA TRP A 62 -20.10 -2.79 -21.22
C TRP A 62 -20.22 -1.91 -22.48
N SER A 63 -19.10 -1.57 -23.09
CA SER A 63 -19.01 -0.80 -24.32
C SER A 63 -19.69 -1.52 -25.51
N LEU A 64 -19.50 -2.82 -25.62
CA LEU A 64 -20.12 -3.63 -26.68
C LEU A 64 -21.64 -3.72 -26.53
N ILE A 65 -22.12 -3.77 -25.28
CA ILE A 65 -23.56 -3.86 -24.99
C ILE A 65 -24.22 -2.50 -25.15
N ASN A 66 -23.60 -1.41 -24.70
CA ASN A 66 -24.19 -0.06 -24.64
C ASN A 66 -23.66 0.87 -25.75
N LYS A 67 -23.62 0.41 -26.98
CA LYS A 67 -23.11 1.18 -28.14
C LYS A 67 -23.74 2.56 -28.31
N GLN A 68 -25.02 2.70 -27.95
CA GLN A 68 -25.75 3.97 -28.09
C GLN A 68 -25.37 5.02 -27.03
N SER A 69 -24.85 4.59 -25.89
CA SER A 69 -24.41 5.49 -24.81
C SER A 69 -22.96 5.95 -24.96
N MET A 70 -22.26 5.44 -25.94
CA MET A 70 -20.89 5.84 -26.21
C MET A 70 -20.86 7.22 -26.87
N PRO A 71 -19.98 8.15 -26.39
CA PRO A 71 -19.75 9.38 -27.10
C PRO A 71 -19.23 9.04 -28.50
N VAL A 72 -19.91 9.53 -29.52
CA VAL A 72 -19.45 9.39 -30.90
C VAL A 72 -18.17 10.18 -31.02
N SER A 73 -17.04 9.50 -30.96
CA SER A 73 -15.74 10.11 -31.24
C SER A 73 -15.72 10.48 -32.72
N LEU A 74 -15.76 11.79 -33.01
CA LEU A 74 -15.64 12.32 -34.38
C LEU A 74 -14.25 12.01 -34.99
N GLU A 75 -13.26 11.62 -34.17
CA GLU A 75 -11.92 11.24 -34.59
C GLU A 75 -11.73 9.73 -34.48
N THR A 76 -11.78 9.06 -35.60
CA THR A 76 -11.38 7.65 -35.70
C THR A 76 -9.87 7.59 -35.87
N PHE A 77 -9.15 7.44 -34.76
CA PHE A 77 -7.69 7.22 -34.83
C PHE A 77 -7.37 5.84 -35.39
N SER A 78 -6.54 5.80 -36.40
CA SER A 78 -5.93 4.56 -36.89
C SER A 78 -5.13 3.88 -35.75
N PHE A 79 -5.01 2.54 -35.77
CA PHE A 79 -4.23 1.79 -34.78
C PHE A 79 -2.78 2.30 -34.65
N LEU A 80 -2.17 2.67 -35.78
CA LEU A 80 -0.83 3.27 -35.82
C LEU A 80 -0.78 4.64 -35.13
N GLU A 81 -1.80 5.46 -35.25
CA GLU A 81 -1.88 6.76 -34.57
C GLU A 81 -2.07 6.62 -33.07
N LYS A 82 -2.84 5.61 -32.64
CA LYS A 82 -2.97 5.26 -31.20
C LYS A 82 -1.64 4.86 -30.60
N ILE A 83 -0.86 4.02 -31.30
CA ILE A 83 0.50 3.65 -30.89
C ILE A 83 1.44 4.85 -30.86
N LYS A 84 1.33 5.74 -31.86
CA LYS A 84 2.17 6.96 -31.92
C LYS A 84 1.86 7.93 -30.77
N LYS A 85 0.57 8.09 -30.42
CA LYS A 85 0.16 8.89 -29.24
C LYS A 85 0.55 8.22 -27.92
N SER A 86 0.58 6.89 -27.84
CA SER A 86 1.05 6.16 -26.66
C SER A 86 2.57 6.34 -26.36
N LYS A 87 3.36 6.83 -27.34
CA LYS A 87 4.77 7.19 -27.08
C LYS A 87 4.92 8.24 -25.98
N GLN A 88 3.94 9.08 -25.76
CA GLN A 88 3.96 10.08 -24.68
C GLN A 88 3.93 9.43 -23.27
N LEU A 89 3.44 8.19 -23.15
CA LEU A 89 3.44 7.43 -21.90
C LEU A 89 4.77 6.72 -21.63
N MET A 90 5.56 6.49 -22.68
CA MET A 90 6.82 5.72 -22.58
C MET A 90 7.80 6.26 -21.52
N PRO A 91 8.04 7.58 -21.41
CA PRO A 91 8.98 8.10 -20.42
C PRO A 91 8.52 7.79 -18.98
N VAL A 92 7.22 7.89 -18.72
CA VAL A 92 6.64 7.59 -17.40
C VAL A 92 6.72 6.09 -17.11
N ILE A 93 6.38 5.25 -18.08
CA ILE A 93 6.49 3.79 -17.94
C ILE A 93 7.94 3.39 -17.68
N LEU A 94 8.91 3.95 -18.43
CA LEU A 94 10.33 3.69 -18.21
C LEU A 94 10.79 4.11 -16.83
N LEU A 95 10.30 5.25 -16.32
CA LEU A 95 10.62 5.70 -14.97
C LEU A 95 10.09 4.73 -13.92
N ILE A 96 8.83 4.29 -14.06
CA ILE A 96 8.22 3.31 -13.16
C ILE A 96 9.01 1.99 -13.18
N LEU A 97 9.34 1.50 -14.38
CA LEU A 97 10.13 0.29 -14.55
C LEU A 97 11.55 0.42 -13.96
N ALA A 98 12.17 1.58 -14.08
CA ALA A 98 13.49 1.83 -13.51
C ALA A 98 13.45 1.84 -11.97
N VAL A 99 12.45 2.50 -11.38
CA VAL A 99 12.27 2.56 -9.92
C VAL A 99 11.96 1.17 -9.35
N ILE A 100 10.94 0.50 -9.88
CA ILE A 100 10.53 -0.84 -9.40
C ILE A 100 11.62 -1.87 -9.73
N GLY A 101 12.22 -1.80 -10.92
CA GLY A 101 13.32 -2.67 -11.34
C GLY A 101 14.56 -2.54 -10.46
N SER A 102 14.91 -1.33 -10.00
CA SER A 102 16.03 -1.12 -9.08
C SER A 102 15.81 -1.78 -7.72
N ILE A 103 14.57 -1.77 -7.22
CA ILE A 103 14.19 -2.47 -5.98
C ILE A 103 14.25 -4.00 -6.21
N TYR A 104 13.69 -4.49 -7.33
CA TYR A 104 13.63 -5.91 -7.65
C TYR A 104 15.01 -6.53 -7.83
N THR A 105 15.92 -5.83 -8.48
CA THR A 105 17.30 -6.30 -8.69
C THR A 105 18.19 -6.15 -7.45
N GLY A 106 17.69 -5.52 -6.38
CA GLY A 106 18.44 -5.27 -5.16
C GLY A 106 19.52 -4.19 -5.30
N ILE A 107 19.52 -3.42 -6.40
CA ILE A 107 20.47 -2.32 -6.64
C ILE A 107 20.17 -1.15 -5.71
N ALA A 108 18.89 -0.90 -5.42
CA ALA A 108 18.44 0.18 -4.56
C ALA A 108 17.44 -0.31 -3.51
N THR A 109 17.53 0.25 -2.32
CA THR A 109 16.49 0.13 -1.28
C THR A 109 15.24 0.89 -1.71
N ALA A 110 14.11 0.66 -1.04
CA ALA A 110 12.86 1.37 -1.36
C ALA A 110 13.00 2.90 -1.23
N THR A 111 13.76 3.38 -0.24
CA THR A 111 14.03 4.80 -0.01
C THR A 111 14.95 5.40 -1.07
N GLU A 112 15.98 4.68 -1.48
CA GLU A 112 16.89 5.10 -2.56
C GLU A 112 16.15 5.12 -3.90
N ALA A 113 15.33 4.11 -4.19
CA ALA A 113 14.49 4.05 -5.38
C ALA A 113 13.48 5.20 -5.44
N ALA A 114 12.91 5.61 -4.29
CA ALA A 114 12.07 6.81 -4.23
C ALA A 114 12.85 8.08 -4.63
N SER A 115 14.10 8.21 -4.19
CA SER A 115 14.97 9.33 -4.57
C SER A 115 15.28 9.31 -6.07
N LEU A 116 15.55 8.13 -6.67
CA LEU A 116 15.69 7.98 -8.12
C LEU A 116 14.41 8.38 -8.85
N GLY A 117 13.25 8.04 -8.30
CA GLY A 117 11.95 8.44 -8.82
C GLY A 117 11.77 9.96 -8.87
N VAL A 118 12.14 10.66 -7.79
CA VAL A 118 12.09 12.13 -7.73
C VAL A 118 13.02 12.76 -8.77
N VAL A 119 14.27 12.30 -8.84
CA VAL A 119 15.24 12.81 -9.82
C VAL A 119 14.75 12.55 -11.25
N GLY A 120 14.26 11.35 -11.53
CA GLY A 120 13.71 10.99 -12.83
C GLY A 120 12.48 11.84 -13.20
N ALA A 121 11.56 12.09 -12.28
CA ALA A 121 10.40 12.95 -12.50
C ALA A 121 10.82 14.40 -12.79
N LEU A 122 11.82 14.95 -12.09
CA LEU A 122 12.37 16.27 -12.36
C LEU A 122 13.02 16.36 -13.74
N ILE A 123 13.80 15.35 -14.13
CA ILE A 123 14.41 15.28 -15.47
C ILE A 123 13.31 15.23 -16.55
N LEU A 124 12.30 14.39 -16.39
CA LEU A 124 11.19 14.31 -17.34
C LEU A 124 10.42 15.63 -17.45
N SER A 125 10.12 16.28 -16.32
CA SER A 125 9.46 17.58 -16.30
C SER A 125 10.30 18.66 -16.98
N TYR A 126 11.61 18.62 -16.81
CA TYR A 126 12.53 19.54 -17.49
C TYR A 126 12.55 19.30 -19.01
N LEU A 127 12.66 18.04 -19.44
CA LEU A 127 12.64 17.67 -20.87
C LEU A 127 11.31 18.03 -21.55
N GLN A 128 10.19 17.89 -20.82
CA GLN A 128 8.85 18.28 -21.29
C GLN A 128 8.59 19.78 -21.19
N LYS A 129 9.55 20.59 -20.72
CA LYS A 129 9.42 22.03 -20.50
C LYS A 129 8.24 22.42 -19.58
N SER A 130 7.81 21.50 -18.72
CA SER A 130 6.75 21.71 -17.72
C SER A 130 7.29 22.16 -16.36
N LEU A 131 8.62 22.11 -16.14
CA LEU A 131 9.26 22.50 -14.91
C LEU A 131 9.43 24.03 -14.86
N THR A 132 8.44 24.71 -14.28
CA THR A 132 8.51 26.14 -13.96
C THR A 132 8.77 26.35 -12.47
N LYS A 133 9.14 27.57 -12.07
CA LYS A 133 9.30 27.90 -10.63
C LYS A 133 7.99 27.68 -9.86
N GLU A 134 6.85 27.99 -10.46
CA GLU A 134 5.53 27.84 -9.90
C GLU A 134 5.19 26.34 -9.71
N THR A 135 5.40 25.51 -10.76
CA THR A 135 5.13 24.06 -10.67
C THR A 135 6.06 23.38 -9.67
N PHE A 136 7.35 23.76 -9.63
CA PHE A 136 8.29 23.23 -8.64
C PHE A 136 7.88 23.60 -7.20
N LYS A 137 7.55 24.88 -6.95
CA LYS A 137 7.09 25.35 -5.64
C LYS A 137 5.78 24.65 -5.22
N ALA A 138 4.83 24.50 -6.14
CA ALA A 138 3.57 23.80 -5.87
C ALA A 138 3.81 22.33 -5.54
N SER A 139 4.66 21.64 -6.26
CA SER A 139 5.04 20.25 -6.00
C SER A 139 5.74 20.09 -4.64
N LEU A 140 6.67 20.99 -4.30
CA LEU A 140 7.36 20.98 -3.02
C LEU A 140 6.41 21.21 -1.84
N LEU A 141 5.51 22.20 -1.96
CA LEU A 141 4.48 22.47 -0.95
C LEU A 141 3.51 21.29 -0.80
N GLY A 142 3.11 20.66 -1.92
CA GLY A 142 2.27 19.47 -1.91
C GLY A 142 2.95 18.31 -1.20
N ALA A 143 4.19 18.00 -1.56
CA ALA A 143 4.99 16.97 -0.91
C ALA A 143 5.16 17.23 0.60
N THR A 144 5.47 18.48 0.97
CA THR A 144 5.64 18.87 2.39
C THR A 144 4.33 18.66 3.17
N LYS A 145 3.20 19.12 2.64
CA LYS A 145 1.88 18.96 3.29
C LYS A 145 1.56 17.48 3.51
N THR A 146 1.73 16.65 2.48
CA THR A 146 1.47 15.20 2.56
C THR A 146 2.42 14.52 3.54
N SER A 147 3.71 14.84 3.52
CA SER A 147 4.69 14.27 4.45
C SER A 147 4.42 14.67 5.90
N CYS A 148 4.07 15.94 6.17
CA CYS A 148 3.70 16.41 7.51
C CYS A 148 2.42 15.72 7.99
N MET A 149 1.42 15.55 7.13
CA MET A 149 0.18 14.84 7.46
C MET A 149 0.48 13.38 7.86
N ILE A 150 1.23 12.66 7.03
CA ILE A 150 1.60 11.26 7.30
C ILE A 150 2.42 11.15 8.59
N ALA A 151 3.41 12.04 8.80
CA ALA A 151 4.23 12.04 10.01
C ALA A 151 3.37 12.28 11.28
N PHE A 152 2.39 13.18 11.21
CA PHE A 152 1.48 13.44 12.32
C PHE A 152 0.57 12.25 12.63
N ILE A 153 0.02 11.60 11.59
CA ILE A 153 -0.78 10.38 11.73
C ILE A 153 0.05 9.26 12.36
N LEU A 154 1.28 9.04 11.87
CA LEU A 154 2.18 8.03 12.42
C LEU A 154 2.54 8.29 13.87
N ALA A 155 2.80 9.54 14.25
CA ALA A 155 3.08 9.92 15.63
C ALA A 155 1.88 9.60 16.55
N GLY A 156 0.67 9.97 16.13
CA GLY A 156 -0.56 9.66 16.87
C GLY A 156 -0.81 8.16 16.98
N ALA A 157 -0.63 7.42 15.89
CA ALA A 157 -0.80 5.96 15.87
C ALA A 157 0.24 5.25 16.74
N THR A 158 1.50 5.71 16.73
CA THR A 158 2.55 5.17 17.61
C THR A 158 2.21 5.38 19.08
N PHE A 159 1.74 6.60 19.43
CA PHE A 159 1.28 6.89 20.79
C PHE A 159 0.11 5.97 21.20
N LEU A 160 -0.89 5.83 20.31
CA LEU A 160 -2.03 4.95 20.55
C LEU A 160 -1.60 3.48 20.71
N SER A 161 -0.71 2.99 19.86
CA SER A 161 -0.16 1.64 19.91
C SER A 161 0.55 1.35 21.24
N LEU A 162 1.37 2.30 21.71
CA LEU A 162 2.02 2.21 23.02
C LEU A 162 0.98 2.17 24.15
N ALA A 163 0.01 3.10 24.14
CA ALA A 163 -1.04 3.16 25.15
C ALA A 163 -1.86 1.85 25.19
N MET A 164 -2.22 1.33 24.03
CA MET A 164 -2.95 0.06 23.91
C MET A 164 -2.11 -1.13 24.36
N GLY A 165 -0.81 -1.13 24.10
CA GLY A 165 0.13 -2.14 24.58
C GLY A 165 0.12 -2.24 26.11
N PHE A 166 0.14 -1.08 26.81
CA PHE A 166 0.07 -1.04 28.29
C PHE A 166 -1.29 -1.52 28.84
N THR A 167 -2.39 -1.30 28.13
CA THR A 167 -3.72 -1.77 28.56
C THR A 167 -3.95 -3.25 28.31
N GLY A 168 -3.10 -3.89 27.49
CA GLY A 168 -3.26 -5.28 27.05
C GLY A 168 -4.48 -5.50 26.13
N LEU A 169 -5.12 -4.41 25.67
CA LEU A 169 -6.32 -4.48 24.85
C LEU A 169 -6.14 -5.35 23.58
N PRO A 170 -5.04 -5.20 22.79
CA PRO A 170 -4.85 -6.04 21.60
C PRO A 170 -4.80 -7.53 21.93
N ARG A 171 -4.10 -7.88 23.02
CA ARG A 171 -3.98 -9.26 23.47
C ARG A 171 -5.35 -9.82 23.90
N ASN A 172 -6.10 -9.05 24.67
CA ASN A 172 -7.41 -9.48 25.16
C ASN A 172 -8.43 -9.66 24.03
N LEU A 173 -8.40 -8.75 23.04
CA LEU A 173 -9.21 -8.88 21.82
C LEU A 173 -8.82 -10.12 21.00
N ALA A 174 -7.52 -10.39 20.84
CA ALA A 174 -7.06 -11.58 20.15
C ALA A 174 -7.53 -12.87 20.84
N ILE A 175 -7.44 -12.94 22.17
CA ILE A 175 -7.93 -14.07 22.96
C ILE A 175 -9.46 -14.21 22.84
N TRP A 176 -10.20 -13.10 22.88
CA TRP A 176 -11.66 -13.11 22.75
C TRP A 176 -12.10 -13.63 21.38
N ILE A 177 -11.45 -13.17 20.29
CA ILE A 177 -11.73 -13.64 18.94
C ILE A 177 -11.35 -15.12 18.77
N GLN A 178 -10.23 -15.55 19.38
CA GLN A 178 -9.84 -16.96 19.39
C GLN A 178 -10.89 -17.83 20.11
N GLY A 179 -11.46 -17.32 21.21
CA GLY A 179 -12.55 -18.00 21.94
C GLY A 179 -13.85 -18.12 21.15
N MET A 180 -14.02 -17.36 20.08
CA MET A 180 -15.15 -17.49 19.14
C MET A 180 -14.99 -18.66 18.16
N GLU A 181 -13.83 -19.31 18.12
CA GLU A 181 -13.51 -20.42 17.20
C GLU A 181 -13.85 -20.10 15.73
N LEU A 182 -13.71 -18.83 15.34
CA LEU A 182 -13.98 -18.40 13.97
C LEU A 182 -12.99 -19.07 13.03
N SER A 183 -13.51 -19.62 11.91
CA SER A 183 -12.62 -20.07 10.87
C SER A 183 -11.79 -18.89 10.33
N PRO A 184 -10.53 -19.11 9.90
CA PRO A 184 -9.69 -18.05 9.36
C PRO A 184 -10.37 -17.24 8.23
N TYR A 185 -11.16 -17.89 7.40
CA TYR A 185 -11.92 -17.24 6.31
C TYR A 185 -13.02 -16.31 6.82
N VAL A 186 -13.70 -16.66 7.91
CA VAL A 186 -14.70 -15.78 8.54
C VAL A 186 -14.03 -14.56 9.13
N LEU A 187 -12.87 -14.71 9.77
CA LEU A 187 -12.09 -13.57 10.27
C LEU A 187 -11.74 -12.60 9.14
N ILE A 188 -11.22 -13.10 8.03
CA ILE A 188 -10.87 -12.26 6.86
C ILE A 188 -12.11 -11.58 6.27
N PHE A 189 -13.25 -12.27 6.19
CA PHE A 189 -14.50 -11.67 5.73
C PHE A 189 -14.98 -10.54 6.67
N VAL A 190 -14.94 -10.74 7.97
CA VAL A 190 -15.28 -9.72 8.97
C VAL A 190 -14.35 -8.52 8.86
N LEU A 191 -13.05 -8.74 8.69
CA LEU A 191 -12.08 -7.67 8.49
C LEU A 191 -12.31 -6.92 7.16
N MET A 192 -12.70 -7.61 6.10
CA MET A 192 -13.06 -6.98 4.83
C MET A 192 -14.22 -6.00 5.03
N VAL A 193 -15.30 -6.44 5.67
CA VAL A 193 -16.46 -5.58 5.96
C VAL A 193 -16.07 -4.42 6.87
N PHE A 194 -15.29 -4.69 7.92
CA PHE A 194 -14.79 -3.67 8.86
C PHE A 194 -13.99 -2.58 8.12
N TYR A 195 -13.03 -2.96 7.27
CA TYR A 195 -12.23 -2.00 6.54
C TYR A 195 -13.01 -1.25 5.46
N ILE A 196 -14.01 -1.87 4.83
CA ILE A 196 -14.92 -1.17 3.91
C ILE A 196 -15.65 -0.06 4.67
N ILE A 197 -16.23 -0.37 5.83
CA ILE A 197 -16.96 0.62 6.62
C ILE A 197 -16.01 1.71 7.13
N LEU A 198 -14.84 1.34 7.64
CA LEU A 198 -13.87 2.28 8.17
C LEU A 198 -13.33 3.22 7.09
N GLY A 199 -12.95 2.67 5.94
CA GLY A 199 -12.37 3.42 4.84
C GLY A 199 -13.40 4.24 4.03
N MET A 200 -14.70 4.06 4.27
CA MET A 200 -15.73 4.99 3.79
C MET A 200 -15.58 6.38 4.43
N PHE A 201 -14.99 6.46 5.64
CA PHE A 201 -14.87 7.70 6.42
C PHE A 201 -13.43 8.18 6.56
N LEU A 202 -12.45 7.27 6.55
CA LEU A 202 -11.03 7.56 6.71
C LEU A 202 -10.29 7.37 5.39
N ASP A 203 -9.19 8.11 5.22
CA ASP A 203 -8.24 7.81 4.16
C ASP A 203 -7.51 6.47 4.42
N GLY A 204 -6.98 5.88 3.35
CA GLY A 204 -6.40 4.54 3.42
C GLY A 204 -5.23 4.40 4.39
N ILE A 205 -4.35 5.40 4.43
CA ILE A 205 -3.18 5.38 5.34
C ILE A 205 -3.64 5.42 6.79
N SER A 206 -4.55 6.34 7.11
CA SER A 206 -5.10 6.47 8.48
C SER A 206 -5.82 5.21 8.92
N ALA A 207 -6.65 4.63 8.06
CA ALA A 207 -7.39 3.40 8.38
C ALA A 207 -6.43 2.26 8.73
N VAL A 208 -5.38 2.05 7.94
CA VAL A 208 -4.39 0.99 8.16
C VAL A 208 -3.57 1.24 9.43
N VAL A 209 -2.97 2.42 9.54
CA VAL A 209 -2.01 2.72 10.62
C VAL A 209 -2.68 2.69 11.99
N LEU A 210 -3.92 3.20 12.10
CA LEU A 210 -4.65 3.20 13.38
C LEU A 210 -5.08 1.81 13.84
N THR A 211 -5.30 0.88 12.91
CA THR A 211 -5.86 -0.44 13.25
C THR A 211 -4.80 -1.53 13.34
N MET A 212 -3.64 -1.37 12.71
CA MET A 212 -2.61 -2.44 12.63
C MET A 212 -2.12 -2.91 13.99
N ALA A 213 -2.05 -2.03 14.99
CA ALA A 213 -1.65 -2.42 16.35
C ALA A 213 -2.53 -3.53 16.96
N ILE A 214 -3.80 -3.58 16.55
CA ILE A 214 -4.77 -4.58 17.03
C ILE A 214 -4.84 -5.76 16.07
N ILE A 215 -4.86 -5.50 14.78
CA ILE A 215 -5.18 -6.50 13.76
C ILE A 215 -3.98 -7.40 13.44
N GLU A 216 -2.75 -6.87 13.45
CA GLU A 216 -1.55 -7.65 13.17
C GLU A 216 -1.40 -8.90 14.07
N PRO A 217 -1.50 -8.81 15.41
CA PRO A 217 -1.43 -9.98 16.27
C PRO A 217 -2.51 -11.03 15.94
N MET A 218 -3.72 -10.58 15.60
CA MET A 218 -4.84 -11.47 15.27
C MET A 218 -4.59 -12.25 13.98
N ILE A 219 -4.06 -11.58 12.95
CA ILE A 219 -3.75 -12.18 11.66
C ILE A 219 -2.61 -13.19 11.78
N ARG A 220 -1.56 -12.86 12.53
CA ARG A 220 -0.45 -13.78 12.81
C ARG A 220 -0.93 -15.03 13.55
N GLN A 221 -1.82 -14.85 14.52
CA GLN A 221 -2.38 -15.95 15.29
C GLN A 221 -3.32 -16.84 14.47
N ALA A 222 -4.04 -16.25 13.50
CA ALA A 222 -4.87 -16.98 12.54
C ALA A 222 -4.04 -17.73 11.47
N GLY A 223 -2.70 -17.56 11.46
CA GLY A 223 -1.78 -18.28 10.57
C GLY A 223 -1.65 -17.69 9.16
N PHE A 224 -2.10 -16.45 8.94
CA PHE A 224 -1.93 -15.79 7.64
C PHE A 224 -0.54 -15.17 7.48
N ASP A 225 -0.01 -15.24 6.25
CA ASP A 225 1.21 -14.53 5.88
C ASP A 225 0.96 -13.00 5.85
N MET A 226 1.89 -12.22 6.41
CA MET A 226 1.73 -10.77 6.53
C MET A 226 1.88 -10.04 5.19
N ILE A 227 2.59 -10.61 4.22
CA ILE A 227 2.70 -10.04 2.87
C ILE A 227 1.38 -10.23 2.14
N TRP A 228 0.82 -11.44 2.24
CA TRP A 228 -0.51 -11.71 1.70
C TRP A 228 -1.57 -10.79 2.31
N PHE A 229 -1.55 -10.66 3.63
CA PHE A 229 -2.49 -9.77 4.33
C PHE A 229 -2.31 -8.31 3.92
N GLY A 230 -1.07 -7.86 3.72
CA GLY A 230 -0.78 -6.51 3.22
C GLY A 230 -1.43 -6.24 1.86
N ILE A 231 -1.35 -7.17 0.91
CA ILE A 231 -2.00 -7.03 -0.40
C ILE A 231 -3.52 -7.07 -0.28
N PHE A 232 -4.07 -8.01 0.52
CA PHE A 232 -5.50 -8.04 0.83
C PHE A 232 -5.96 -6.68 1.37
N LEU A 233 -5.24 -6.11 2.32
CA LEU A 233 -5.57 -4.85 2.97
C LEU A 233 -5.56 -3.67 1.97
N VAL A 234 -4.55 -3.59 1.11
CA VAL A 234 -4.48 -2.56 0.05
C VAL A 234 -5.71 -2.63 -0.85
N VAL A 235 -6.09 -3.83 -1.32
CA VAL A 235 -7.25 -3.99 -2.21
C VAL A 235 -8.56 -3.61 -1.50
N VAL A 236 -8.73 -4.01 -0.23
CA VAL A 236 -9.94 -3.69 0.54
C VAL A 236 -10.05 -2.21 0.87
N VAL A 237 -8.94 -1.56 1.20
CA VAL A 237 -8.91 -0.12 1.47
C VAL A 237 -9.20 0.69 0.20
N GLU A 238 -8.63 0.33 -0.93
CA GLU A 238 -8.97 0.96 -2.22
C GLU A 238 -10.45 0.79 -2.57
N MET A 239 -11.01 -0.39 -2.32
CA MET A 239 -12.44 -0.65 -2.50
C MET A 239 -13.30 0.25 -1.60
N ALA A 240 -12.89 0.47 -0.35
CA ALA A 240 -13.58 1.35 0.58
C ALA A 240 -13.57 2.82 0.11
N GLN A 241 -12.48 3.27 -0.51
CA GLN A 241 -12.34 4.65 -0.98
C GLN A 241 -13.22 4.99 -2.21
N ILE A 242 -13.77 3.99 -2.90
CA ILE A 242 -14.75 4.18 -3.97
C ILE A 242 -16.19 3.92 -3.50
N THR A 243 -16.41 3.80 -2.18
CA THR A 243 -17.72 3.47 -1.59
C THR A 243 -18.30 4.69 -0.87
N PRO A 244 -19.58 5.08 -1.14
CA PRO A 244 -20.25 6.14 -0.40
C PRO A 244 -20.38 5.78 1.09
N PRO A 245 -20.50 6.75 2.04
CA PRO A 245 -20.91 8.14 1.84
C PRO A 245 -19.77 9.12 1.53
N VAL A 246 -18.55 8.89 2.00
CA VAL A 246 -17.45 9.83 1.76
C VAL A 246 -16.63 9.40 0.56
N GLY A 247 -16.01 8.20 0.60
CA GLY A 247 -15.24 7.66 -0.51
C GLY A 247 -14.26 8.64 -1.14
N PHE A 248 -13.05 8.77 -0.57
CA PHE A 248 -12.10 9.82 -0.96
C PHE A 248 -11.87 9.92 -2.48
N ASN A 249 -11.76 8.77 -3.17
CA ASN A 249 -11.56 8.74 -4.61
C ASN A 249 -12.81 9.21 -5.40
N LEU A 250 -14.02 9.11 -4.83
CA LEU A 250 -15.23 9.63 -5.47
C LEU A 250 -15.23 11.16 -5.55
N PHE A 251 -14.68 11.85 -4.52
CA PHE A 251 -14.54 13.31 -4.55
C PHE A 251 -13.55 13.77 -5.62
N VAL A 252 -12.44 13.05 -5.76
CA VAL A 252 -11.46 13.33 -6.82
C VAL A 252 -12.12 13.19 -8.19
N LEU A 253 -12.84 12.09 -8.41
CA LEU A 253 -13.57 11.85 -9.66
C LEU A 253 -14.68 12.89 -9.90
N GLN A 254 -15.37 13.32 -8.86
CA GLN A 254 -16.38 14.38 -8.94
C GLN A 254 -15.74 15.69 -9.41
N GLY A 255 -14.62 16.07 -8.81
CA GLY A 255 -13.89 17.28 -9.21
C GLY A 255 -13.41 17.26 -10.66
N MET A 256 -13.01 16.09 -11.16
CA MET A 256 -12.56 15.93 -12.55
C MET A 256 -13.72 15.86 -13.56
N ALA A 257 -14.80 15.14 -13.21
CA ALA A 257 -15.92 14.89 -14.12
C ALA A 257 -16.97 16.00 -14.12
N GLY A 258 -17.01 16.86 -13.08
CA GLY A 258 -18.02 17.93 -12.93
C GLY A 258 -19.46 17.41 -12.83
N LYS A 259 -19.64 16.13 -12.39
CA LYS A 259 -20.94 15.47 -12.25
C LYS A 259 -21.35 15.38 -10.79
N ASP A 260 -22.64 15.17 -10.54
CA ASP A 260 -23.15 14.94 -9.20
C ASP A 260 -22.57 13.69 -8.55
N MET A 261 -22.37 13.73 -7.22
CA MET A 261 -21.81 12.62 -6.44
C MET A 261 -22.62 11.34 -6.60
N GLY A 262 -23.95 11.44 -6.64
CA GLY A 262 -24.82 10.28 -6.83
C GLY A 262 -24.62 9.59 -8.17
N PHE A 263 -24.34 10.36 -9.22
CA PHE A 263 -24.02 9.82 -10.54
C PHE A 263 -22.65 9.11 -10.52
N ILE A 264 -21.63 9.73 -9.90
CA ILE A 264 -20.28 9.15 -9.79
C ILE A 264 -20.34 7.84 -9.00
N ALA A 265 -21.02 7.83 -7.85
CA ALA A 265 -21.16 6.65 -7.00
C ALA A 265 -21.86 5.49 -7.72
N ARG A 266 -22.95 5.77 -8.45
CA ARG A 266 -23.66 4.74 -9.27
C ARG A 266 -22.76 4.19 -10.38
N SER A 267 -21.96 5.05 -11.00
CA SER A 267 -21.04 4.64 -12.06
C SER A 267 -19.85 3.83 -11.51
N ALA A 268 -19.41 4.09 -10.27
CA ALA A 268 -18.35 3.35 -9.59
C ALA A 268 -18.85 2.01 -9.00
N PHE A 269 -20.13 1.85 -8.74
CA PHE A 269 -20.69 0.64 -8.09
C PHE A 269 -20.35 -0.68 -8.80
N PRO A 270 -20.41 -0.81 -10.13
CA PRO A 270 -19.96 -2.03 -10.80
C PRO A 270 -18.48 -2.32 -10.57
N LEU A 271 -17.64 -1.28 -10.53
CA LEU A 271 -16.20 -1.43 -10.26
C LEU A 271 -15.95 -1.90 -8.81
N PHE A 272 -16.76 -1.41 -7.86
CA PHE A 272 -16.76 -1.92 -6.49
C PHE A 272 -17.07 -3.42 -6.44
N LEU A 273 -18.09 -3.89 -7.15
CA LEU A 273 -18.42 -5.33 -7.18
C LEU A 273 -17.30 -6.15 -7.82
N LEU A 274 -16.62 -5.64 -8.82
CA LEU A 274 -15.46 -6.29 -9.43
C LEU A 274 -14.27 -6.35 -8.47
N MET A 275 -14.07 -5.33 -7.64
CA MET A 275 -13.05 -5.35 -6.58
C MET A 275 -13.40 -6.38 -5.50
N VAL A 276 -14.68 -6.51 -5.11
CA VAL A 276 -15.13 -7.58 -4.21
C VAL A 276 -14.80 -8.95 -4.81
N LEU A 277 -15.12 -9.15 -6.10
CA LEU A 277 -14.79 -10.39 -6.81
C LEU A 277 -13.27 -10.66 -6.81
N ALA A 278 -12.46 -9.65 -7.13
CA ALA A 278 -11.01 -9.77 -7.11
C ALA A 278 -10.49 -10.13 -5.71
N THR A 279 -11.05 -9.53 -4.66
CA THR A 279 -10.69 -9.84 -3.27
C THR A 279 -11.05 -11.28 -2.91
N ILE A 280 -12.23 -11.76 -3.33
CA ILE A 280 -12.64 -13.15 -3.13
C ILE A 280 -11.66 -14.11 -3.83
N ILE A 281 -11.25 -13.78 -5.07
CA ILE A 281 -10.25 -14.59 -5.81
C ILE A 281 -8.93 -14.65 -5.04
N ILE A 282 -8.45 -13.53 -4.49
CA ILE A 282 -7.22 -13.46 -3.69
C ILE A 282 -7.34 -14.30 -2.40
N ILE A 283 -8.53 -14.33 -1.78
CA ILE A 283 -8.78 -15.11 -0.56
C ILE A 283 -8.78 -16.63 -0.88
N ILE A 284 -9.39 -17.03 -1.98
CA ILE A 284 -9.49 -18.44 -2.38
C ILE A 284 -8.15 -18.96 -2.92
N PHE A 285 -7.41 -18.11 -3.64
CA PHE A 285 -6.14 -18.46 -4.28
C PHE A 285 -5.00 -17.57 -3.75
N PRO A 286 -4.51 -17.79 -2.52
CA PRO A 286 -3.44 -16.96 -1.94
C PRO A 286 -2.13 -17.04 -2.73
N GLU A 287 -1.94 -18.08 -3.53
CA GLU A 287 -0.79 -18.24 -4.42
C GLU A 287 -0.66 -17.13 -5.46
N ILE A 288 -1.78 -16.50 -5.87
CA ILE A 288 -1.76 -15.33 -6.78
C ILE A 288 -0.91 -14.19 -6.20
N VAL A 289 -0.91 -14.04 -4.88
CA VAL A 289 -0.14 -13.03 -4.17
C VAL A 289 1.28 -13.52 -3.89
N MET A 290 1.41 -14.76 -3.41
CA MET A 290 2.67 -15.30 -2.87
C MET A 290 3.61 -15.90 -3.91
N TRP A 291 3.12 -16.28 -5.08
CA TRP A 291 3.91 -16.95 -6.10
C TRP A 291 5.17 -16.18 -6.52
N LEU A 292 5.05 -14.90 -6.79
CA LEU A 292 6.17 -14.07 -7.26
C LEU A 292 7.19 -13.76 -6.14
N PRO A 293 6.79 -13.39 -4.91
CA PRO A 293 7.69 -13.27 -3.76
C PRO A 293 8.47 -14.55 -3.46
N ASP A 294 7.83 -15.72 -3.56
CA ASP A 294 8.47 -17.01 -3.28
C ASP A 294 9.56 -17.39 -4.29
N GLN A 295 9.40 -16.96 -5.55
CA GLN A 295 10.44 -17.16 -6.57
C GLN A 295 11.70 -16.35 -6.28
N MET A 296 11.59 -15.19 -5.60
CA MET A 296 12.77 -14.41 -5.19
C MET A 296 13.58 -15.12 -4.12
N ILE A 297 12.92 -15.80 -3.17
CA ILE A 297 13.61 -16.49 -2.08
C ILE A 297 14.43 -17.67 -2.63
N LYS A 298 13.88 -18.38 -3.63
CA LYS A 298 14.56 -19.51 -4.28
C LYS A 298 15.80 -19.11 -5.10
N LYS A 299 15.90 -17.86 -5.52
CA LYS A 299 17.00 -17.36 -6.36
C LYS A 299 18.18 -16.81 -5.55
N ILE A 300 18.00 -16.63 -4.23
CA ILE A 300 18.97 -16.01 -3.32
C ILE A 300 19.66 -17.08 -2.43
N ASN A 301 19.10 -18.30 -2.36
CA ASN A 301 19.68 -19.49 -1.75
C ASN A 301 20.35 -20.36 -2.84
#